data_69296a56eeb493e0af9541544e0d4b81
#
_entry.id   69296a56eeb493e0af9541544e0d4b81
#
_cell.length_a   1.000
_cell.length_b   1.000
_cell.length_c   1.000
_cell.angle_alpha   90.00
_cell.angle_beta   90.00
_cell.angle_gamma   90.00
#
_symmetry.space_group_name_H-M   'P 1'
#
loop_
_entity.id
_entity.type
_entity.pdbx_description
1 polymer ?
#
loop_
_entity_poly.entity_id
_entity_poly.type
_entity_poly.pdbx_seq_one_letter_code
_entity_poly.pdbx_strand_id
1 'polypeptide(L)'
;MTKSLCPICFKPLDAEVFDEDGKILIKKTCDEHGEFVNTYWSDDKLYNRVKQFEPTITSVENPSVEKFGDCPNNCGLCEDHETSTVLGLIDVTNRCNLRCPVCFANAAVSGRLYEPTQDEIREMLRNLRNLKPHPTPAIQYAGGEPTVRKDLVELVAMAKEEGFTHVQIATNGLRLARKENFAKELKDAGLNTVYLAFDGVTPEPYINNRGKNLLPQKIQAIENCRKAGLGVVLVPTLIKGVNDQQIGEIIKFAFDHRENVYGVNFQPVSFSGRTPASQVEEQRITIPDFVNEIAKQTHGDVKVDDFYPPSSVEPFARFIGALKGESPSVTLNCNQHCGIATYVFMEETEGKNTLNNLIPITKFIDV
;
A
#
# COMPACT_ATOMS: atom_id res chain seq x y z
N MET A 1 9.13 -21.19 11.43
CA MET A 1 10.37 -20.36 11.50
C MET A 1 10.33 -19.40 10.33
N THR A 2 10.65 -18.13 10.54
CA THR A 2 10.72 -17.10 9.50
C THR A 2 11.99 -16.25 9.72
N LYS A 3 12.27 -15.30 8.84
CA LYS A 3 13.36 -14.33 9.02
C LYS A 3 12.80 -12.98 9.48
N SER A 4 13.56 -12.30 10.32
CA SER A 4 13.26 -10.96 10.79
C SER A 4 14.54 -10.14 10.93
N LEU A 5 14.46 -8.92 11.41
CA LEU A 5 15.63 -8.07 11.65
C LEU A 5 15.72 -7.69 13.13
N CYS A 6 16.92 -7.55 13.64
CA CYS A 6 17.15 -6.89 14.92
C CYS A 6 16.67 -5.43 14.81
N PRO A 7 15.84 -4.90 15.72
CA PRO A 7 15.35 -3.54 15.63
C PRO A 7 16.42 -2.47 15.92
N ILE A 8 17.60 -2.88 16.41
CA ILE A 8 18.70 -1.99 16.78
C ILE A 8 19.83 -2.01 15.73
N CYS A 9 20.38 -3.18 15.39
CA CYS A 9 21.51 -3.29 14.46
C CYS A 9 21.13 -3.76 13.06
N PHE A 10 19.86 -4.08 12.82
CA PHE A 10 19.31 -4.53 11.55
C PHE A 10 19.91 -5.84 10.99
N LYS A 11 20.64 -6.61 11.82
CA LYS A 11 21.10 -7.95 11.44
C LYS A 11 19.90 -8.85 11.18
N PRO A 12 19.92 -9.67 10.10
CA PRO A 12 18.94 -10.74 9.88
C PRO A 12 19.01 -11.76 11.01
N LEU A 13 17.84 -12.13 11.52
CA LEU A 13 17.68 -13.08 12.62
C LEU A 13 16.64 -14.14 12.25
N ASP A 14 16.81 -15.34 12.74
CA ASP A 14 15.74 -16.31 12.78
C ASP A 14 14.66 -15.84 13.77
N ALA A 15 13.40 -16.01 13.37
CA ALA A 15 12.27 -15.64 14.19
C ALA A 15 11.24 -16.77 14.25
N GLU A 16 10.60 -16.87 15.39
CA GLU A 16 9.48 -17.75 15.66
C GLU A 16 8.19 -16.96 15.71
N VAL A 17 7.16 -17.42 15.01
CA VAL A 17 5.81 -16.89 15.07
C VAL A 17 4.95 -17.91 15.79
N PHE A 18 4.28 -17.49 16.86
CA PHE A 18 3.48 -18.36 17.72
C PHE A 18 2.24 -17.62 18.24
N ASP A 19 1.23 -18.37 18.68
CA ASP A 19 0.06 -17.82 19.34
C ASP A 19 0.24 -17.80 20.87
N GLU A 20 -0.26 -16.74 21.49
CA GLU A 20 -0.32 -16.57 22.94
C GLU A 20 -1.45 -15.59 23.30
N ASP A 21 -2.33 -15.98 24.21
CA ASP A 21 -3.44 -15.16 24.69
C ASP A 21 -4.31 -14.53 23.59
N GLY A 22 -4.60 -15.29 22.52
CA GLY A 22 -5.43 -14.85 21.41
C GLY A 22 -4.75 -13.88 20.45
N LYS A 23 -3.41 -13.77 20.52
CA LYS A 23 -2.57 -12.96 19.66
C LYS A 23 -1.53 -13.80 18.96
N ILE A 24 -1.04 -13.31 17.85
CA ILE A 24 0.14 -13.86 17.19
C ILE A 24 1.33 -12.98 17.53
N LEU A 25 2.35 -13.59 18.13
CA LEU A 25 3.60 -12.94 18.52
C LEU A 25 4.72 -13.36 17.57
N ILE A 26 5.73 -12.49 17.44
CA ILE A 26 6.99 -12.79 16.77
C ILE A 26 8.14 -12.59 17.76
N LYS A 27 8.89 -13.68 17.95
CA LYS A 27 10.05 -13.74 18.84
C LYS A 27 11.34 -13.89 18.04
N LYS A 28 12.37 -13.15 18.44
CA LYS A 28 13.71 -13.20 17.83
C LYS A 28 14.77 -12.84 18.83
N THR A 29 15.97 -13.37 18.70
CA THR A 29 17.09 -13.11 19.61
C THR A 29 18.30 -12.62 18.83
N CYS A 30 18.84 -11.48 19.23
CA CYS A 30 20.08 -10.91 18.74
C CYS A 30 21.19 -11.15 19.75
N ASP A 31 22.34 -11.66 19.33
CA ASP A 31 23.48 -11.95 20.22
C ASP A 31 23.99 -10.68 20.94
N GLU A 32 23.86 -9.51 20.28
CA GLU A 32 24.34 -8.23 20.82
C GLU A 32 23.27 -7.47 21.62
N HIS A 33 21.96 -7.67 21.31
CA HIS A 33 20.88 -6.82 21.82
C HIS A 33 19.79 -7.59 22.58
N GLY A 34 19.95 -8.92 22.72
CA GLY A 34 19.05 -9.76 23.49
C GLY A 34 17.77 -10.15 22.76
N GLU A 35 16.78 -10.58 23.54
CA GLU A 35 15.52 -11.10 23.05
C GLU A 35 14.50 -9.99 22.79
N PHE A 36 13.74 -10.14 21.71
CA PHE A 36 12.61 -9.26 21.36
C PHE A 36 11.37 -10.13 21.10
N VAL A 37 10.27 -9.80 21.79
CA VAL A 37 8.95 -10.37 21.54
C VAL A 37 8.02 -9.21 21.23
N ASN A 38 7.35 -9.28 20.07
CA ASN A 38 6.45 -8.22 19.62
C ASN A 38 5.13 -8.81 19.12
N THR A 39 4.04 -8.08 19.28
CA THR A 39 2.77 -8.44 18.64
C THR A 39 2.92 -8.33 17.11
N TYR A 40 2.68 -9.44 16.42
CA TYR A 40 2.63 -9.49 14.95
C TYR A 40 1.21 -9.22 14.47
N TRP A 41 0.23 -9.97 15.01
CA TRP A 41 -1.20 -9.75 14.81
C TRP A 41 -1.92 -9.80 16.16
N SER A 42 -2.85 -8.87 16.40
CA SER A 42 -3.59 -8.77 17.67
C SER A 42 -4.78 -9.73 17.78
N ASP A 43 -5.04 -10.52 16.75
CA ASP A 43 -6.16 -11.48 16.68
C ASP A 43 -5.69 -12.76 15.97
N ASP A 44 -5.63 -13.87 16.71
CA ASP A 44 -5.18 -15.18 16.22
C ASP A 44 -6.21 -15.82 15.26
N LYS A 45 -7.52 -15.55 15.47
CA LYS A 45 -8.58 -16.13 14.63
C LYS A 45 -8.55 -15.51 13.24
N LEU A 46 -8.43 -14.18 13.15
CA LEU A 46 -8.31 -13.49 11.87
C LEU A 46 -7.01 -13.91 11.16
N TYR A 47 -5.89 -14.03 11.88
CA TYR A 47 -4.63 -14.53 11.34
C TYR A 47 -4.78 -15.91 10.71
N ASN A 48 -5.37 -16.87 11.46
CA ASN A 48 -5.55 -18.24 11.01
C ASN A 48 -6.56 -18.34 9.86
N ARG A 49 -7.60 -17.49 9.84
CA ARG A 49 -8.52 -17.39 8.70
C ARG A 49 -7.80 -16.93 7.43
N VAL A 50 -6.99 -15.88 7.54
CA VAL A 50 -6.23 -15.32 6.41
C VAL A 50 -5.18 -16.31 5.91
N LYS A 51 -4.57 -17.11 6.79
CA LYS A 51 -3.60 -18.16 6.45
C LYS A 51 -4.13 -19.19 5.44
N GLN A 52 -5.46 -19.42 5.39
CA GLN A 52 -6.06 -20.36 4.45
C GLN A 52 -5.92 -19.92 2.97
N PHE A 53 -5.61 -18.66 2.72
CA PHE A 53 -5.43 -18.09 1.39
C PHE A 53 -3.95 -18.00 0.97
N GLU A 54 -3.17 -19.01 1.34
CA GLU A 54 -1.78 -19.10 0.93
C GLU A 54 -1.68 -19.16 -0.60
N PRO A 55 -0.94 -18.24 -1.24
CA PRO A 55 -0.90 -18.16 -2.69
C PRO A 55 -0.06 -19.28 -3.30
N THR A 56 -0.36 -19.61 -4.55
CA THR A 56 0.52 -20.47 -5.34
C THR A 56 1.81 -19.73 -5.68
N ILE A 57 2.94 -20.32 -5.35
CA ILE A 57 4.26 -19.78 -5.67
C ILE A 57 4.47 -19.81 -7.19
N THR A 58 4.92 -18.71 -7.75
CA THR A 58 5.33 -18.61 -9.16
C THR A 58 6.66 -17.89 -9.21
N SER A 59 7.74 -18.64 -9.39
CA SER A 59 9.09 -18.08 -9.46
C SER A 59 9.31 -17.24 -10.72
N VAL A 60 10.27 -16.33 -10.66
CA VAL A 60 10.71 -15.55 -11.80
C VAL A 60 11.53 -16.44 -12.75
N GLU A 61 11.12 -16.54 -14.02
CA GLU A 61 11.81 -17.36 -15.03
C GLU A 61 13.06 -16.68 -15.60
N ASN A 62 13.12 -15.35 -15.53
CA ASN A 62 14.25 -14.54 -16.01
C ASN A 62 14.75 -13.61 -14.91
N PRO A 63 15.48 -14.14 -13.91
CA PRO A 63 15.99 -13.33 -12.80
C PRO A 63 16.87 -12.18 -13.30
N SER A 64 16.72 -11.02 -12.67
CA SER A 64 17.48 -9.80 -13.03
C SER A 64 18.78 -9.68 -12.25
N VAL A 65 18.96 -10.49 -11.21
CA VAL A 65 20.17 -10.55 -10.39
C VAL A 65 20.56 -11.99 -10.12
N GLU A 66 21.86 -12.25 -10.09
CA GLU A 66 22.38 -13.55 -9.66
C GLU A 66 22.17 -13.71 -8.15
N LYS A 67 21.91 -14.93 -7.71
CA LYS A 67 21.82 -15.23 -6.29
C LYS A 67 23.19 -15.08 -5.63
N PHE A 68 23.28 -14.20 -4.65
CA PHE A 68 24.48 -13.97 -3.86
C PHE A 68 24.18 -13.94 -2.37
N GLY A 69 24.36 -15.07 -1.70
CA GLY A 69 24.04 -15.22 -0.28
C GLY A 69 22.55 -15.48 -0.02
N ASP A 70 22.13 -15.31 1.22
CA ASP A 70 20.76 -15.54 1.67
C ASP A 70 19.93 -14.25 1.69
N CYS A 71 18.62 -14.38 1.49
CA CYS A 71 17.67 -13.31 1.76
C CYS A 71 17.76 -12.89 3.25
N PRO A 72 17.70 -11.56 3.53
CA PRO A 72 17.51 -10.42 2.63
C PRO A 72 18.81 -9.74 2.18
N ASN A 73 19.97 -10.33 2.43
CA ASN A 73 21.26 -9.68 2.19
C ASN A 73 21.55 -9.41 0.70
N ASN A 74 20.95 -10.20 -0.16
CA ASN A 74 21.03 -10.03 -1.61
C ASN A 74 19.60 -9.89 -2.16
N CYS A 75 18.97 -8.78 -1.84
CA CYS A 75 17.58 -8.54 -2.23
C CYS A 75 17.49 -8.04 -3.68
N GLY A 76 16.78 -8.80 -4.51
CA GLY A 76 16.49 -8.51 -5.90
C GLY A 76 15.59 -9.60 -6.47
N LEU A 77 15.27 -9.49 -7.76
CA LEU A 77 14.54 -10.53 -8.46
C LEU A 77 15.52 -11.63 -8.90
N CYS A 78 15.97 -12.44 -7.94
CA CYS A 78 16.81 -13.61 -8.17
C CYS A 78 15.97 -14.88 -8.46
N GLU A 79 16.64 -16.00 -8.72
CA GLU A 79 15.99 -17.30 -9.00
C GLU A 79 15.11 -17.84 -7.85
N ASP A 80 15.42 -17.46 -6.60
CA ASP A 80 14.63 -17.83 -5.41
C ASP A 80 13.44 -16.90 -5.14
N HIS A 81 13.19 -15.91 -6.00
CA HIS A 81 12.07 -14.98 -5.79
C HIS A 81 10.74 -15.64 -6.14
N GLU A 82 9.88 -15.78 -5.15
CA GLU A 82 8.67 -16.63 -5.21
C GLU A 82 7.40 -15.85 -5.61
N THR A 83 7.48 -14.53 -5.75
CA THR A 83 6.30 -13.71 -6.01
C THR A 83 6.41 -12.90 -7.29
N SER A 84 5.28 -12.68 -7.96
CA SER A 84 5.21 -11.81 -9.14
C SER A 84 5.06 -10.36 -8.72
N THR A 85 5.74 -9.47 -9.42
CA THR A 85 5.58 -8.02 -9.20
C THR A 85 4.32 -7.52 -9.89
N VAL A 86 3.27 -7.23 -9.13
CA VAL A 86 2.00 -6.69 -9.65
C VAL A 86 2.05 -5.17 -9.75
N LEU A 87 2.70 -4.52 -8.79
CA LEU A 87 2.90 -3.07 -8.76
C LEU A 87 4.38 -2.78 -8.55
N GLY A 88 5.05 -2.24 -9.58
CA GLY A 88 6.41 -1.73 -9.44
C GLY A 88 6.40 -0.36 -8.77
N LEU A 89 7.30 -0.13 -7.79
CA LEU A 89 7.50 1.17 -7.19
C LEU A 89 8.84 1.74 -7.64
N ILE A 90 8.82 2.95 -8.21
CA ILE A 90 10.03 3.67 -8.60
C ILE A 90 10.11 4.99 -7.82
N ASP A 91 11.14 5.11 -7.00
CA ASP A 91 11.47 6.36 -6.32
C ASP A 91 12.17 7.30 -7.33
N VAL A 92 11.41 8.27 -7.83
CA VAL A 92 11.91 9.19 -8.86
C VAL A 92 12.70 10.37 -8.31
N THR A 93 12.66 10.59 -7.00
CA THR A 93 13.42 11.63 -6.30
C THR A 93 13.46 11.40 -4.80
N ASN A 94 14.55 11.75 -4.15
CA ASN A 94 14.59 11.83 -2.68
C ASN A 94 14.26 13.23 -2.14
N ARG A 95 13.97 14.23 -3.00
CA ARG A 95 13.49 15.55 -2.57
C ARG A 95 12.06 15.47 -2.10
N CYS A 96 11.74 16.28 -1.09
CA CYS A 96 10.38 16.48 -0.62
C CYS A 96 10.16 17.96 -0.25
N ASN A 97 8.96 18.46 -0.49
CA ASN A 97 8.52 19.80 -0.11
C ASN A 97 7.90 19.84 1.31
N LEU A 98 7.97 18.72 2.05
CA LEU A 98 7.57 18.58 3.45
C LEU A 98 8.73 18.01 4.29
N ARG A 99 8.65 18.24 5.60
CA ARG A 99 9.52 17.64 6.62
C ARG A 99 8.67 16.99 7.71
N CYS A 100 7.93 15.95 7.31
CA CYS A 100 6.98 15.28 8.20
C CYS A 100 7.67 14.69 9.44
N PRO A 101 7.13 14.85 10.64
CA PRO A 101 7.60 14.13 11.83
C PRO A 101 7.57 12.61 11.63
N VAL A 102 6.51 12.11 11.01
CA VAL A 102 6.37 10.70 10.64
C VAL A 102 6.69 10.51 9.16
N CYS A 103 7.81 9.84 8.86
CA CYS A 103 8.26 9.58 7.49
C CYS A 103 9.16 8.36 7.44
N PHE A 104 8.66 7.24 6.96
CA PHE A 104 9.42 6.00 6.86
C PHE A 104 10.59 6.10 5.87
N ALA A 105 10.44 6.86 4.78
CA ALA A 105 11.48 7.05 3.76
C ALA A 105 12.58 8.01 4.22
N ASN A 106 12.41 8.69 5.35
CA ASN A 106 13.34 9.70 5.86
C ASN A 106 13.79 10.71 4.78
N ALA A 107 12.85 11.11 3.93
CA ALA A 107 13.12 11.94 2.78
C ALA A 107 13.81 13.26 3.14
N ALA A 108 14.71 13.72 2.26
CA ALA A 108 15.50 14.97 2.38
C ALA A 108 16.50 15.02 3.56
N VAL A 109 16.86 13.88 4.18
CA VAL A 109 17.83 13.86 5.31
C VAL A 109 19.26 13.63 4.86
N SER A 110 19.49 12.91 3.74
CA SER A 110 20.84 12.53 3.30
C SER A 110 21.74 13.70 2.91
N GLY A 111 21.17 14.88 2.67
CA GLY A 111 21.91 16.04 2.14
C GLY A 111 22.41 15.86 0.70
N ARG A 112 22.18 14.70 0.09
CA ARG A 112 22.53 14.39 -1.29
C ARG A 112 21.26 14.24 -2.14
N LEU A 113 21.29 14.85 -3.33
CA LEU A 113 20.23 14.67 -4.30
C LEU A 113 20.42 13.34 -5.02
N TYR A 114 19.35 12.54 -5.06
CA TYR A 114 19.21 11.38 -5.91
C TYR A 114 17.94 11.54 -6.75
N GLU A 115 18.13 11.72 -8.03
CA GLU A 115 17.07 11.75 -9.05
C GLU A 115 17.55 10.97 -10.27
N PRO A 116 17.02 9.76 -10.50
CA PRO A 116 17.34 9.01 -11.71
C PRO A 116 17.01 9.82 -12.96
N THR A 117 17.84 9.71 -13.99
CA THR A 117 17.58 10.30 -15.31
C THR A 117 16.37 9.65 -15.97
N GLN A 118 15.82 10.26 -17.01
CA GLN A 118 14.73 9.65 -17.78
C GLN A 118 15.16 8.32 -18.42
N ASP A 119 16.38 8.19 -18.87
CA ASP A 119 16.90 6.95 -19.45
C ASP A 119 16.99 5.83 -18.42
N GLU A 120 17.50 6.12 -17.20
CA GLU A 120 17.54 5.16 -16.10
C GLU A 120 16.11 4.72 -15.69
N ILE A 121 15.17 5.67 -15.63
CA ILE A 121 13.77 5.33 -15.34
C ILE A 121 13.19 4.46 -16.45
N ARG A 122 13.45 4.76 -17.71
CA ARG A 122 12.99 3.95 -18.85
C ARG A 122 13.54 2.52 -18.79
N GLU A 123 14.82 2.38 -18.40
CA GLU A 123 15.42 1.06 -18.18
C GLU A 123 14.74 0.30 -17.04
N MET A 124 14.45 0.96 -15.90
CA MET A 124 13.70 0.35 -14.78
C MET A 124 12.30 -0.11 -15.23
N LEU A 125 11.59 0.69 -16.01
CA LEU A 125 10.28 0.36 -16.55
C LEU A 125 10.35 -0.87 -17.47
N ARG A 126 11.32 -0.92 -18.38
CA ARG A 126 11.55 -2.06 -19.28
C ARG A 126 11.89 -3.33 -18.53
N ASN A 127 12.72 -3.24 -17.49
CA ASN A 127 13.06 -4.38 -16.65
C ASN A 127 11.81 -4.98 -15.99
N LEU A 128 10.91 -4.16 -15.47
CA LEU A 128 9.64 -4.60 -14.90
C LEU A 128 8.70 -5.20 -15.95
N ARG A 129 8.66 -4.64 -17.18
CA ARG A 129 7.82 -5.16 -18.26
C ARG A 129 8.36 -6.44 -18.91
N ASN A 130 9.65 -6.68 -18.79
CA ASN A 130 10.30 -7.88 -19.32
C ASN A 130 10.24 -9.07 -18.37
N LEU A 131 9.70 -8.93 -17.16
CA LEU A 131 9.58 -10.03 -16.20
C LEU A 131 8.72 -11.17 -16.76
N LYS A 132 9.18 -12.40 -16.51
CA LYS A 132 8.50 -13.64 -16.90
C LYS A 132 8.25 -14.52 -15.65
N PRO A 133 7.15 -15.28 -15.65
CA PRO A 133 6.14 -15.41 -16.70
C PRO A 133 5.16 -14.23 -16.76
N HIS A 134 5.15 -13.35 -15.76
CA HIS A 134 4.17 -12.27 -15.60
C HIS A 134 4.83 -10.90 -15.66
N PRO A 135 4.73 -10.18 -16.80
CA PRO A 135 5.15 -8.78 -16.89
C PRO A 135 4.39 -7.90 -15.88
N THR A 136 5.10 -7.02 -15.18
CA THR A 136 4.47 -6.10 -14.22
C THR A 136 3.42 -5.21 -14.90
N PRO A 137 2.14 -5.26 -14.53
CA PRO A 137 1.09 -4.51 -15.21
C PRO A 137 0.96 -3.05 -14.73
N ALA A 138 1.38 -2.76 -13.51
CA ALA A 138 1.17 -1.47 -12.86
C ALA A 138 2.47 -0.87 -12.32
N ILE A 139 2.52 0.47 -12.32
CA ILE A 139 3.66 1.24 -11.78
C ILE A 139 3.17 2.35 -10.85
N GLN A 140 3.89 2.57 -9.76
CA GLN A 140 3.73 3.72 -8.88
C GLN A 140 5.02 4.55 -8.85
N TYR A 141 4.95 5.81 -9.25
CA TYR A 141 6.01 6.75 -8.98
C TYR A 141 5.89 7.29 -7.56
N ALA A 142 6.99 7.20 -6.83
CA ALA A 142 7.10 7.53 -5.41
C ALA A 142 8.41 8.28 -5.13
N GLY A 143 8.86 8.24 -3.87
CA GLY A 143 10.10 8.82 -3.38
C GLY A 143 9.86 9.78 -2.24
N GLY A 144 10.58 10.89 -2.18
CA GLY A 144 10.28 11.95 -1.22
C GLY A 144 8.90 12.57 -1.53
N GLU A 145 8.83 13.28 -2.65
CA GLU A 145 7.58 13.77 -3.24
C GLU A 145 7.75 13.85 -4.77
N PRO A 146 7.14 12.94 -5.54
CA PRO A 146 7.36 12.85 -6.98
C PRO A 146 6.93 14.11 -7.73
N THR A 147 5.93 14.84 -7.23
CA THR A 147 5.42 16.05 -7.89
C THR A 147 6.39 17.24 -7.82
N VAL A 148 7.50 17.16 -7.09
CA VAL A 148 8.55 18.21 -7.15
C VAL A 148 9.44 18.08 -8.39
N ARG A 149 9.47 16.90 -9.05
CA ARG A 149 10.12 16.74 -10.35
C ARG A 149 9.40 17.57 -11.42
N LYS A 150 10.16 18.20 -12.27
CA LYS A 150 9.61 19.04 -13.34
C LYS A 150 9.03 18.20 -14.48
N ASP A 151 9.68 17.09 -14.75
CA ASP A 151 9.41 16.14 -15.85
C ASP A 151 8.51 14.95 -15.44
N LEU A 152 7.73 15.08 -14.35
CA LEU A 152 6.85 13.99 -13.90
C LEU A 152 5.77 13.63 -14.93
N VAL A 153 5.27 14.63 -15.68
CA VAL A 153 4.24 14.41 -16.72
C VAL A 153 4.82 13.53 -17.83
N GLU A 154 6.04 13.82 -18.24
CA GLU A 154 6.77 13.04 -19.25
C GLU A 154 7.06 11.60 -18.75
N LEU A 155 7.38 11.43 -17.46
CA LEU A 155 7.58 10.11 -16.86
C LEU A 155 6.29 9.28 -16.87
N VAL A 156 5.13 9.92 -16.62
CA VAL A 156 3.81 9.25 -16.72
C VAL A 156 3.56 8.77 -18.15
N ALA A 157 3.77 9.64 -19.15
CA ALA A 157 3.64 9.27 -20.55
C ALA A 157 4.60 8.12 -20.93
N MET A 158 5.85 8.19 -20.48
CA MET A 158 6.86 7.15 -20.69
C MET A 158 6.40 5.78 -20.16
N ALA A 159 5.79 5.71 -18.99
CA ALA A 159 5.26 4.44 -18.46
C ALA A 159 4.14 3.87 -19.34
N LYS A 160 3.29 4.72 -19.92
CA LYS A 160 2.26 4.28 -20.87
C LYS A 160 2.88 3.79 -22.19
N GLU A 161 3.91 4.48 -22.69
CA GLU A 161 4.68 4.04 -23.88
C GLU A 161 5.32 2.66 -23.68
N GLU A 162 5.88 2.40 -22.49
CA GLU A 162 6.46 1.10 -22.13
C GLU A 162 5.40 0.02 -21.82
N GLY A 163 4.10 0.31 -21.97
CA GLY A 163 3.00 -0.65 -21.95
C GLY A 163 2.40 -0.95 -20.57
N PHE A 164 2.60 -0.09 -19.57
CA PHE A 164 1.90 -0.23 -18.29
C PHE A 164 0.41 0.10 -18.44
N THR A 165 -0.44 -0.83 -18.02
CA THR A 165 -1.90 -0.64 -18.08
C THR A 165 -2.38 0.32 -16.99
N HIS A 166 -1.71 0.31 -15.83
CA HIS A 166 -2.02 1.19 -14.70
C HIS A 166 -0.78 1.98 -14.25
N VAL A 167 -0.91 3.30 -14.23
CA VAL A 167 0.12 4.23 -13.76
C VAL A 167 -0.47 5.08 -12.65
N GLN A 168 0.20 5.11 -11.49
CA GLN A 168 -0.22 5.93 -10.34
C GLN A 168 0.94 6.70 -9.73
N ILE A 169 0.65 7.74 -8.97
CA ILE A 169 1.63 8.50 -8.19
C ILE A 169 1.27 8.50 -6.71
N ALA A 170 2.25 8.28 -5.83
CA ALA A 170 2.09 8.49 -4.39
C ALA A 170 2.52 9.92 -4.05
N THR A 171 1.59 10.74 -3.55
CA THR A 171 1.85 12.17 -3.37
C THR A 171 1.22 12.75 -2.11
N ASN A 172 1.83 13.79 -1.58
CA ASN A 172 1.23 14.62 -0.54
C ASN A 172 0.15 15.59 -1.09
N GLY A 173 -0.02 15.71 -2.40
CA GLY A 173 -1.09 16.47 -3.05
C GLY A 173 -0.90 17.99 -3.10
N LEU A 174 0.16 18.56 -2.54
CA LEU A 174 0.32 20.02 -2.46
C LEU A 174 0.43 20.69 -3.82
N ARG A 175 1.08 20.06 -4.81
CA ARG A 175 1.17 20.62 -6.17
C ARG A 175 -0.17 20.51 -6.88
N LEU A 176 -0.90 19.42 -6.69
CA LEU A 176 -2.26 19.22 -7.22
C LEU A 176 -3.23 20.29 -6.66
N ALA A 177 -3.14 20.60 -5.36
CA ALA A 177 -3.96 21.65 -4.75
C ALA A 177 -3.67 23.06 -5.29
N ARG A 178 -2.38 23.36 -5.56
CA ARG A 178 -1.95 24.71 -5.97
C ARG A 178 -2.13 24.99 -7.46
N LYS A 179 -2.03 23.97 -8.31
CA LYS A 179 -2.03 24.09 -9.76
C LYS A 179 -3.16 23.24 -10.33
N GLU A 180 -4.31 23.88 -10.56
CA GLU A 180 -5.51 23.20 -11.07
C GLU A 180 -5.25 22.41 -12.36
N ASN A 181 -4.53 23.01 -13.32
CA ASN A 181 -4.22 22.34 -14.59
C ASN A 181 -3.28 21.14 -14.45
N PHE A 182 -2.53 21.01 -13.35
CA PHE A 182 -1.56 19.92 -13.19
C PHE A 182 -2.23 18.52 -13.13
N ALA A 183 -3.41 18.43 -12.52
CA ALA A 183 -4.18 17.19 -12.52
C ALA A 183 -4.59 16.79 -13.95
N LYS A 184 -4.98 17.77 -14.77
CA LYS A 184 -5.32 17.55 -16.18
C LYS A 184 -4.08 17.14 -17.01
N GLU A 185 -2.96 17.81 -16.84
CA GLU A 185 -1.68 17.45 -17.51
C GLU A 185 -1.31 15.98 -17.22
N LEU A 186 -1.40 15.54 -15.97
CA LEU A 186 -1.15 14.16 -15.57
C LEU A 186 -2.17 13.18 -16.17
N LYS A 187 -3.45 13.54 -16.19
CA LYS A 187 -4.51 12.73 -16.80
C LYS A 187 -4.29 12.56 -18.29
N ASP A 188 -3.99 13.64 -18.99
CA ASP A 188 -3.75 13.65 -20.44
C ASP A 188 -2.48 12.81 -20.80
N ALA A 189 -1.48 12.77 -19.92
CA ALA A 189 -0.31 11.91 -20.03
C ALA A 189 -0.60 10.43 -19.76
N GLY A 190 -1.79 10.08 -19.27
CA GLY A 190 -2.22 8.71 -19.03
C GLY A 190 -2.18 8.24 -17.58
N LEU A 191 -2.03 9.15 -16.60
CA LEU A 191 -2.16 8.79 -15.19
C LEU A 191 -3.55 8.22 -14.90
N ASN A 192 -3.60 7.08 -14.22
CA ASN A 192 -4.85 6.43 -13.85
C ASN A 192 -5.33 6.87 -12.46
N THR A 193 -4.43 6.97 -11.47
CA THR A 193 -4.82 7.17 -10.07
C THR A 193 -3.80 8.02 -9.32
N VAL A 194 -4.29 8.88 -8.46
CA VAL A 194 -3.51 9.58 -7.43
C VAL A 194 -3.65 8.84 -6.10
N TYR A 195 -2.54 8.35 -5.58
CA TYR A 195 -2.43 7.72 -4.27
C TYR A 195 -2.09 8.82 -3.27
N LEU A 196 -3.16 9.43 -2.70
CA LEU A 196 -3.07 10.68 -1.95
C LEU A 196 -2.90 10.45 -0.45
N ALA A 197 -1.80 10.90 0.14
CA ALA A 197 -1.67 10.94 1.59
C ALA A 197 -2.83 11.75 2.22
N PHE A 198 -3.67 11.10 3.03
CA PHE A 198 -4.88 11.67 3.63
C PHE A 198 -5.08 11.14 5.05
N ASP A 199 -4.57 11.84 6.06
CA ASP A 199 -4.44 11.30 7.41
C ASP A 199 -5.70 11.40 8.27
N GLY A 200 -6.71 12.17 7.87
CA GLY A 200 -7.94 12.34 8.62
C GLY A 200 -8.85 13.42 8.04
N VAL A 201 -10.02 13.60 8.66
CA VAL A 201 -11.04 14.59 8.29
C VAL A 201 -11.01 15.84 9.16
N THR A 202 -10.07 15.89 10.11
CA THR A 202 -9.81 17.06 10.99
C THR A 202 -8.34 17.50 10.89
N PRO A 203 -7.97 18.70 11.39
CA PRO A 203 -6.59 19.21 11.33
C PRO A 203 -5.55 18.41 12.13
N GLU A 204 -5.94 17.81 13.26
CA GLU A 204 -5.05 17.24 14.27
C GLU A 204 -4.14 16.13 13.72
N PRO A 205 -4.64 15.12 12.96
CA PRO A 205 -3.79 14.10 12.37
C PRO A 205 -2.69 14.68 11.46
N TYR A 206 -2.99 15.75 10.73
CA TYR A 206 -1.99 16.39 9.88
C TYR A 206 -0.94 17.16 10.67
N ILE A 207 -1.34 17.82 11.75
CA ILE A 207 -0.39 18.51 12.64
C ILE A 207 0.58 17.49 13.26
N ASN A 208 0.04 16.36 13.72
CA ASN A 208 0.85 15.28 14.29
C ASN A 208 1.77 14.63 13.24
N ASN A 209 1.19 14.12 12.14
CA ASN A 209 1.92 13.29 11.17
C ASN A 209 2.77 14.12 10.21
N ARG A 210 2.34 15.36 9.86
CA ARG A 210 2.95 16.18 8.80
C ARG A 210 3.55 17.48 9.30
N GLY A 211 3.35 17.81 10.58
CA GLY A 211 3.88 19.03 11.23
C GLY A 211 3.06 20.29 10.96
N LYS A 212 1.93 20.20 10.25
CA LYS A 212 1.03 21.33 9.95
C LYS A 212 -0.32 20.86 9.43
N ASN A 213 -1.35 21.70 9.59
CA ASN A 213 -2.66 21.44 9.01
C ASN A 213 -2.59 21.46 7.48
N LEU A 214 -2.86 20.33 6.85
CA LEU A 214 -2.89 20.15 5.39
C LEU A 214 -4.28 19.80 4.85
N LEU A 215 -5.28 19.67 5.71
CA LEU A 215 -6.63 19.24 5.31
C LEU A 215 -7.23 20.12 4.18
N PRO A 216 -7.16 21.45 4.22
CA PRO A 216 -7.68 22.28 3.13
C PRO A 216 -7.01 21.97 1.77
N GLN A 217 -5.69 21.70 1.78
CA GLN A 217 -4.96 21.35 0.57
C GLN A 217 -5.34 19.96 0.05
N LYS A 218 -5.67 19.01 0.96
CA LYS A 218 -6.14 17.69 0.55
C LYS A 218 -7.48 17.75 -0.15
N ILE A 219 -8.43 18.50 0.41
CA ILE A 219 -9.74 18.73 -0.18
C ILE A 219 -9.60 19.40 -1.56
N GLN A 220 -8.76 20.44 -1.65
CA GLN A 220 -8.53 21.13 -2.93
C GLN A 220 -7.87 20.21 -3.97
N ALA A 221 -6.93 19.34 -3.57
CA ALA A 221 -6.30 18.38 -4.48
C ALA A 221 -7.32 17.36 -5.03
N ILE A 222 -8.22 16.85 -4.17
CA ILE A 222 -9.31 15.94 -4.57
C ILE A 222 -10.24 16.64 -5.56
N GLU A 223 -10.62 17.89 -5.30
CA GLU A 223 -11.49 18.66 -6.19
C GLU A 223 -10.83 18.93 -7.55
N ASN A 224 -9.54 19.26 -7.58
CA ASN A 224 -8.82 19.45 -8.84
C ASN A 224 -8.69 18.12 -9.63
N CYS A 225 -8.49 17.01 -8.93
CA CYS A 225 -8.53 15.67 -9.56
C CYS A 225 -9.92 15.34 -10.11
N ARG A 226 -11.00 15.67 -9.38
CA ARG A 226 -12.37 15.49 -9.82
C ARG A 226 -12.65 16.23 -11.13
N LYS A 227 -12.31 17.51 -11.20
CA LYS A 227 -12.44 18.33 -12.41
C LYS A 227 -11.67 17.79 -13.62
N ALA A 228 -10.53 17.15 -13.37
CA ALA A 228 -9.70 16.52 -14.40
C ALA A 228 -10.15 15.09 -14.78
N GLY A 229 -11.17 14.52 -14.12
CA GLY A 229 -11.58 13.12 -14.30
C GLY A 229 -10.50 12.13 -13.85
N LEU A 230 -9.72 12.48 -12.83
CA LEU A 230 -8.61 11.68 -12.30
C LEU A 230 -9.02 11.03 -10.98
N GLY A 231 -8.89 9.68 -10.92
CA GLY A 231 -9.21 8.90 -9.73
C GLY A 231 -8.25 9.14 -8.58
N VAL A 232 -8.76 9.05 -7.36
CA VAL A 232 -8.01 9.22 -6.11
C VAL A 232 -8.22 8.00 -5.21
N VAL A 233 -7.14 7.53 -4.58
CA VAL A 233 -7.19 6.61 -3.44
C VAL A 233 -6.66 7.39 -2.23
N LEU A 234 -7.43 7.41 -1.15
CA LEU A 234 -7.01 8.03 0.10
C LEU A 234 -6.08 7.11 0.85
N VAL A 235 -4.97 7.65 1.39
CA VAL A 235 -3.94 6.85 2.06
C VAL A 235 -3.66 7.43 3.46
N PRO A 236 -4.46 7.02 4.46
CA PRO A 236 -4.19 7.38 5.85
C PRO A 236 -3.01 6.59 6.41
N THR A 237 -2.03 7.27 7.00
CA THR A 237 -1.06 6.63 7.89
C THR A 237 -1.71 6.51 9.26
N LEU A 238 -2.12 5.29 9.64
CA LEU A 238 -2.79 5.03 10.91
C LEU A 238 -1.80 4.97 12.06
N ILE A 239 -2.07 5.77 13.10
CA ILE A 239 -1.32 5.80 14.34
C ILE A 239 -2.32 5.72 15.50
N LYS A 240 -2.15 4.74 16.37
CA LYS A 240 -2.99 4.55 17.55
C LYS A 240 -2.98 5.80 18.43
N GLY A 241 -4.15 6.25 18.83
CA GLY A 241 -4.35 7.45 19.63
C GLY A 241 -4.22 8.78 18.86
N VAL A 242 -3.97 8.74 17.54
CA VAL A 242 -3.87 9.95 16.69
C VAL A 242 -5.04 10.07 15.72
N ASN A 243 -5.30 9.03 14.94
CA ASN A 243 -6.34 9.05 13.90
C ASN A 243 -7.11 7.74 13.74
N ASP A 244 -6.84 6.75 14.58
CA ASP A 244 -7.58 5.48 14.62
C ASP A 244 -9.06 5.67 14.94
N GLN A 245 -9.43 6.72 15.68
CA GLN A 245 -10.80 7.08 15.96
C GLN A 245 -11.54 7.75 14.78
N GLN A 246 -10.83 8.14 13.70
CA GLN A 246 -11.43 8.77 12.51
C GLN A 246 -11.62 7.81 11.33
N ILE A 247 -11.39 6.52 11.50
CA ILE A 247 -11.46 5.51 10.43
C ILE A 247 -12.84 5.53 9.76
N GLY A 248 -13.92 5.50 10.52
CA GLY A 248 -15.29 5.55 10.01
C GLY A 248 -15.61 6.84 9.27
N GLU A 249 -15.14 7.98 9.78
CA GLU A 249 -15.33 9.29 9.14
C GLU A 249 -14.53 9.42 7.84
N ILE A 250 -13.32 8.82 7.76
CA ILE A 250 -12.54 8.76 6.52
C ILE A 250 -13.25 7.89 5.47
N ILE A 251 -13.83 6.76 5.88
CA ILE A 251 -14.64 5.92 5.00
C ILE A 251 -15.85 6.68 4.49
N LYS A 252 -16.57 7.34 5.39
CA LYS A 252 -17.71 8.20 5.03
C LYS A 252 -17.31 9.31 4.06
N PHE A 253 -16.19 9.99 4.33
CA PHE A 253 -15.65 11.01 3.42
C PHE A 253 -15.37 10.44 2.02
N ALA A 254 -14.78 9.24 1.92
CA ALA A 254 -14.55 8.60 0.63
C ALA A 254 -15.87 8.31 -0.11
N PHE A 255 -16.91 7.86 0.59
CA PHE A 255 -18.24 7.67 0.00
C PHE A 255 -18.88 8.97 -0.48
N ASP A 256 -18.79 10.03 0.31
CA ASP A 256 -19.32 11.35 -0.06
C ASP A 256 -18.65 11.91 -1.32
N HIS A 257 -17.41 11.44 -1.63
CA HIS A 257 -16.63 11.85 -2.81
C HIS A 257 -16.43 10.72 -3.84
N ARG A 258 -17.28 9.68 -3.84
CA ARG A 258 -17.16 8.45 -4.66
C ARG A 258 -17.11 8.68 -6.17
N GLU A 259 -17.49 9.87 -6.64
CA GLU A 259 -17.38 10.22 -8.06
C GLU A 259 -15.93 10.17 -8.59
N ASN A 260 -14.93 10.43 -7.71
CA ASN A 260 -13.51 10.30 -8.07
C ASN A 260 -12.62 9.70 -6.96
N VAL A 261 -13.14 9.45 -5.77
CA VAL A 261 -12.44 8.69 -4.72
C VAL A 261 -12.87 7.23 -4.80
N TYR A 262 -11.94 6.37 -5.23
CA TYR A 262 -12.22 4.96 -5.54
C TYR A 262 -11.92 4.00 -4.39
N GLY A 263 -11.26 4.47 -3.34
CA GLY A 263 -10.96 3.65 -2.19
C GLY A 263 -10.15 4.34 -1.12
N VAL A 264 -9.99 3.63 0.00
CA VAL A 264 -9.13 4.02 1.11
C VAL A 264 -8.15 2.90 1.38
N ASN A 265 -6.86 3.21 1.38
CA ASN A 265 -5.81 2.28 1.79
C ASN A 265 -5.25 2.71 3.14
N PHE A 266 -5.78 2.14 4.21
CA PHE A 266 -5.27 2.36 5.55
C PHE A 266 -3.91 1.69 5.73
N GLN A 267 -2.90 2.47 6.09
CA GLN A 267 -1.54 1.99 6.30
C GLN A 267 -1.14 2.14 7.77
N PRO A 268 -1.04 1.04 8.53
CA PRO A 268 -0.42 1.09 9.85
C PRO A 268 0.95 1.75 9.80
N VAL A 269 1.24 2.61 10.77
CA VAL A 269 2.52 3.32 10.83
C VAL A 269 3.70 2.35 10.86
N SER A 270 4.70 2.63 10.02
CA SER A 270 6.00 1.94 10.08
C SER A 270 6.94 2.71 11.01
N PHE A 271 7.48 2.01 12.02
CA PHE A 271 8.43 2.57 12.98
C PHE A 271 9.86 2.53 12.43
N SER A 272 10.03 3.15 11.28
CA SER A 272 11.31 3.30 10.59
C SER A 272 11.51 4.77 10.17
N GLY A 273 12.69 5.09 9.68
CA GLY A 273 13.01 6.45 9.26
C GLY A 273 13.02 7.44 10.43
N ARG A 274 12.13 8.42 10.41
CA ARG A 274 12.04 9.46 11.48
C ARG A 274 11.12 9.11 12.64
N THR A 275 10.40 8.00 12.56
CA THR A 275 9.48 7.63 13.63
C THR A 275 10.25 7.19 14.89
N PRO A 276 10.04 7.79 16.07
CA PRO A 276 10.78 7.44 17.27
C PRO A 276 10.50 6.01 17.74
N ALA A 277 11.56 5.22 17.95
CA ALA A 277 11.44 3.84 18.43
C ALA A 277 10.77 3.72 19.81
N SER A 278 10.89 4.76 20.65
CA SER A 278 10.28 4.82 22.00
C SER A 278 8.74 4.85 21.96
N GLN A 279 8.12 5.17 20.83
CA GLN A 279 6.67 5.27 20.69
C GLN A 279 6.01 4.01 20.13
N VAL A 280 6.83 2.97 19.83
CA VAL A 280 6.34 1.75 19.14
C VAL A 280 5.19 1.09 19.90
N GLU A 281 5.35 0.86 21.21
CA GLU A 281 4.35 0.12 22.00
C GLU A 281 3.04 0.89 22.16
N GLU A 282 3.09 2.21 22.27
CA GLU A 282 1.91 3.05 22.47
C GLU A 282 1.16 3.32 21.16
N GLN A 283 1.90 3.48 20.07
CA GLN A 283 1.36 3.95 18.79
C GLN A 283 1.17 2.83 17.76
N ARG A 284 1.58 1.60 18.08
CA ARG A 284 1.39 0.45 17.20
C ARG A 284 -0.09 0.16 17.02
N ILE A 285 -0.45 -0.04 15.75
CA ILE A 285 -1.73 -0.58 15.34
C ILE A 285 -1.47 -1.72 14.36
N THR A 286 -2.11 -2.87 14.59
CA THR A 286 -2.00 -4.03 13.71
C THR A 286 -3.20 -4.10 12.74
N ILE A 287 -3.13 -4.97 11.75
CA ILE A 287 -4.24 -5.17 10.80
C ILE A 287 -5.56 -5.52 11.52
N PRO A 288 -5.61 -6.48 12.45
CA PRO A 288 -6.83 -6.75 13.20
C PRO A 288 -7.37 -5.55 13.97
N ASP A 289 -6.49 -4.75 14.58
CA ASP A 289 -6.91 -3.59 15.38
C ASP A 289 -7.74 -2.62 14.53
N PHE A 290 -7.23 -2.22 13.34
CA PHE A 290 -7.95 -1.25 12.53
C PHE A 290 -9.17 -1.85 11.83
N VAL A 291 -9.17 -3.14 11.51
CA VAL A 291 -10.36 -3.81 10.93
C VAL A 291 -11.48 -3.89 11.96
N ASN A 292 -11.16 -4.18 13.21
CA ASN A 292 -12.12 -4.12 14.30
C ASN A 292 -12.66 -2.69 14.51
N GLU A 293 -11.80 -1.68 14.41
CA GLU A 293 -12.23 -0.27 14.46
C GLU A 293 -13.10 0.10 13.25
N ILE A 294 -12.84 -0.41 12.04
CA ILE A 294 -13.75 -0.26 10.90
C ILE A 294 -15.12 -0.82 11.25
N ALA A 295 -15.20 -2.06 11.69
CA ALA A 295 -16.47 -2.71 12.02
C ALA A 295 -17.24 -1.94 13.09
N LYS A 296 -16.57 -1.45 14.11
CA LYS A 296 -17.16 -0.65 15.19
C LYS A 296 -17.63 0.72 14.71
N GLN A 297 -16.79 1.46 13.98
CA GLN A 297 -17.07 2.83 13.54
C GLN A 297 -18.04 2.91 12.35
N THR A 298 -18.22 1.82 11.62
CA THR A 298 -19.28 1.66 10.61
C THR A 298 -20.55 1.01 11.17
N HIS A 299 -20.65 0.85 12.49
CA HIS A 299 -21.80 0.25 13.17
C HIS A 299 -22.15 -1.17 12.66
N GLY A 300 -21.17 -1.90 12.14
CA GLY A 300 -21.34 -3.25 11.61
C GLY A 300 -21.78 -3.32 10.14
N ASP A 301 -21.86 -2.19 9.45
CA ASP A 301 -22.10 -2.17 8.00
C ASP A 301 -20.95 -2.86 7.23
N VAL A 302 -19.72 -2.69 7.72
CA VAL A 302 -18.53 -3.42 7.27
C VAL A 302 -18.07 -4.33 8.41
N LYS A 303 -18.01 -5.63 8.18
CA LYS A 303 -17.66 -6.63 9.20
C LYS A 303 -16.22 -7.09 9.04
N VAL A 304 -15.63 -7.60 10.12
CA VAL A 304 -14.29 -8.21 10.09
C VAL A 304 -14.23 -9.36 9.07
N ASP A 305 -15.31 -10.12 8.94
CA ASP A 305 -15.40 -11.26 8.02
C ASP A 305 -15.49 -10.86 6.53
N ASP A 306 -15.74 -9.59 6.24
CA ASP A 306 -15.78 -9.08 4.86
C ASP A 306 -14.41 -8.85 4.26
N PHE A 307 -13.34 -8.94 5.07
CA PHE A 307 -11.96 -8.69 4.63
C PHE A 307 -11.27 -9.99 4.22
N TYR A 308 -10.62 -9.94 3.07
CA TYR A 308 -9.84 -11.03 2.48
C TYR A 308 -8.45 -10.56 2.07
N PRO A 309 -7.42 -11.43 2.12
CA PRO A 309 -6.10 -11.06 1.61
C PRO A 309 -6.13 -10.91 0.08
N PRO A 310 -5.24 -10.10 -0.51
CA PRO A 310 -5.15 -9.96 -1.97
C PRO A 310 -4.95 -11.30 -2.70
N SER A 311 -4.26 -12.27 -2.08
CA SER A 311 -4.07 -13.62 -2.63
C SER A 311 -5.38 -14.38 -2.86
N SER A 312 -6.48 -14.01 -2.18
CA SER A 312 -7.80 -14.64 -2.39
C SER A 312 -8.37 -14.46 -3.80
N VAL A 313 -7.87 -13.50 -4.57
CA VAL A 313 -8.31 -13.27 -5.97
C VAL A 313 -7.60 -14.17 -6.99
N GLU A 314 -6.51 -14.82 -6.60
CA GLU A 314 -5.72 -15.67 -7.50
C GLU A 314 -6.55 -16.81 -8.15
N PRO A 315 -7.35 -17.59 -7.39
CA PRO A 315 -8.21 -18.62 -7.98
C PRO A 315 -9.16 -18.08 -9.03
N PHE A 316 -9.72 -16.87 -8.82
CA PHE A 316 -10.60 -16.22 -9.81
C PHE A 316 -9.85 -15.80 -11.05
N ALA A 317 -8.67 -15.22 -10.91
CA ALA A 317 -7.84 -14.82 -12.04
C ALA A 317 -7.47 -16.04 -12.91
N ARG A 318 -7.11 -17.17 -12.29
CA ARG A 318 -6.83 -18.43 -12.97
C ARG A 318 -8.05 -19.01 -13.67
N PHE A 319 -9.20 -19.01 -13.00
CA PHE A 319 -10.46 -19.47 -13.59
C PHE A 319 -10.85 -18.65 -14.83
N ILE A 320 -10.78 -17.31 -14.74
CA ILE A 320 -11.07 -16.42 -15.88
C ILE A 320 -10.06 -16.64 -17.03
N GLY A 321 -8.78 -16.81 -16.71
CA GLY A 321 -7.76 -17.13 -17.70
C GLY A 321 -8.07 -18.44 -18.41
N ALA A 322 -8.40 -19.50 -17.67
CA ALA A 322 -8.78 -20.80 -18.23
C ALA A 322 -10.02 -20.71 -19.13
N LEU A 323 -11.05 -19.94 -18.75
CA LEU A 323 -12.24 -19.73 -19.58
C LEU A 323 -11.91 -19.00 -20.90
N LYS A 324 -10.93 -18.10 -20.90
CA LYS A 324 -10.49 -17.36 -22.08
C LYS A 324 -9.43 -18.10 -22.89
N GLY A 325 -8.89 -19.20 -22.39
CA GLY A 325 -7.74 -19.89 -23.01
C GLY A 325 -6.44 -19.06 -22.94
N GLU A 326 -6.30 -18.18 -21.94
CA GLU A 326 -5.18 -17.27 -21.76
C GLU A 326 -4.56 -17.48 -20.36
N SER A 327 -3.30 -17.08 -20.19
CA SER A 327 -2.71 -16.97 -18.86
C SER A 327 -3.41 -15.89 -18.02
N PRO A 328 -3.49 -16.05 -16.69
CA PRO A 328 -4.06 -15.01 -15.82
C PRO A 328 -3.39 -13.67 -16.08
N SER A 329 -4.16 -12.62 -16.28
CA SER A 329 -3.65 -11.26 -16.52
C SER A 329 -3.02 -10.63 -15.28
N VAL A 330 -3.36 -11.14 -14.09
CA VAL A 330 -2.86 -10.69 -12.78
C VAL A 330 -2.71 -11.90 -11.87
N THR A 331 -1.55 -12.03 -11.23
CA THR A 331 -1.30 -13.03 -10.20
C THR A 331 -0.96 -12.30 -8.90
N LEU A 332 -1.90 -12.25 -7.97
CA LEU A 332 -1.68 -11.66 -6.64
C LEU A 332 -1.17 -12.73 -5.68
N ASN A 333 0.06 -13.18 -5.88
CA ASN A 333 0.71 -14.20 -5.06
C ASN A 333 1.59 -13.62 -3.93
N CYS A 334 1.25 -12.44 -3.43
CA CYS A 334 1.90 -11.89 -2.25
C CYS A 334 1.52 -12.68 -0.99
N ASN A 335 2.37 -12.62 0.04
CA ASN A 335 2.07 -13.25 1.33
C ASN A 335 0.71 -12.77 1.86
N GLN A 336 -0.14 -13.71 2.25
CA GLN A 336 -1.52 -13.46 2.68
C GLN A 336 -1.64 -12.56 3.92
N HIS A 337 -0.58 -12.44 4.73
CA HIS A 337 -0.57 -11.57 5.90
C HIS A 337 -0.03 -10.14 5.62
N CYS A 338 0.34 -9.83 4.37
CA CYS A 338 0.82 -8.49 4.01
C CYS A 338 -0.26 -7.41 3.98
N GLY A 339 -1.53 -7.80 3.85
CA GLY A 339 -2.67 -6.89 3.81
C GLY A 339 -3.97 -7.64 3.61
N ILE A 340 -5.08 -6.97 3.91
CA ILE A 340 -6.43 -7.46 3.67
C ILE A 340 -7.28 -6.36 3.07
N ALA A 341 -8.26 -6.72 2.27
CA ALA A 341 -9.11 -5.79 1.56
C ALA A 341 -10.57 -6.25 1.55
N THR A 342 -11.46 -5.31 1.35
CA THR A 342 -12.87 -5.57 1.06
C THR A 342 -13.37 -4.62 -0.03
N TYR A 343 -14.44 -5.01 -0.69
CA TYR A 343 -15.20 -4.16 -1.61
C TYR A 343 -16.52 -3.79 -0.95
N VAL A 344 -16.82 -2.50 -0.95
CA VAL A 344 -18.06 -1.99 -0.40
C VAL A 344 -18.91 -1.46 -1.53
N PHE A 345 -20.11 -2.00 -1.67
CA PHE A 345 -21.09 -1.57 -2.66
C PHE A 345 -22.16 -0.75 -1.96
N MET A 346 -22.56 0.36 -2.59
CA MET A 346 -23.68 1.17 -2.13
C MET A 346 -24.90 0.83 -2.95
N GLU A 347 -25.98 0.47 -2.28
CA GLU A 347 -27.30 0.35 -2.87
C GLU A 347 -28.13 1.58 -2.48
N GLU A 348 -28.64 2.27 -3.48
CA GLU A 348 -29.52 3.41 -3.28
C GLU A 348 -30.97 2.89 -3.25
N THR A 349 -31.44 2.51 -2.08
CA THR A 349 -32.82 2.08 -1.86
C THR A 349 -33.54 3.09 -0.98
N GLU A 350 -34.62 3.67 -1.47
CA GLU A 350 -35.49 4.61 -0.72
C GLU A 350 -34.78 5.79 -0.06
N GLY A 351 -33.73 6.34 -0.71
CA GLY A 351 -33.00 7.49 -0.19
C GLY A 351 -32.05 7.18 0.99
N LYS A 352 -31.80 5.88 1.28
CA LYS A 352 -30.77 5.42 2.21
C LYS A 352 -29.68 4.68 1.45
N ASN A 353 -28.45 5.14 1.67
CA ASN A 353 -27.26 4.43 1.20
C ASN A 353 -26.95 3.30 2.21
N THR A 354 -27.20 2.06 1.84
CA THR A 354 -26.82 0.89 2.62
C THR A 354 -25.59 0.24 2.01
N LEU A 355 -24.61 -0.12 2.84
CA LEU A 355 -23.45 -0.90 2.45
C LEU A 355 -23.89 -2.38 2.34
N ASN A 356 -23.95 -2.92 1.11
CA ASN A 356 -24.29 -4.32 0.89
C ASN A 356 -23.10 -5.10 0.36
N ASN A 357 -22.75 -6.18 1.03
CA ASN A 357 -21.84 -7.20 0.54
C ASN A 357 -22.60 -8.15 -0.40
N LEU A 358 -22.48 -7.92 -1.71
CA LEU A 358 -23.29 -8.65 -2.70
C LEU A 358 -22.85 -10.10 -2.95
N ILE A 359 -21.62 -10.52 -2.57
CA ILE A 359 -21.17 -11.89 -2.85
C ILE A 359 -20.28 -12.37 -1.70
N PRO A 360 -20.68 -13.41 -0.94
CA PRO A 360 -19.76 -14.08 -0.03
C PRO A 360 -18.68 -14.79 -0.86
N ILE A 361 -17.48 -14.22 -0.90
CA ILE A 361 -16.31 -14.78 -1.62
C ILE A 361 -16.04 -16.23 -1.19
N THR A 362 -16.31 -16.57 0.06
CA THR A 362 -16.22 -17.93 0.61
C THR A 362 -17.03 -18.98 -0.17
N LYS A 363 -18.16 -18.62 -0.77
CA LYS A 363 -18.93 -19.56 -1.59
C LYS A 363 -18.28 -19.95 -2.93
N PHE A 364 -17.24 -19.22 -3.36
CA PHE A 364 -16.50 -19.51 -4.58
C PHE A 364 -15.19 -20.27 -4.33
N ILE A 365 -14.74 -20.34 -3.08
CA ILE A 365 -13.46 -20.97 -2.69
C ILE A 365 -13.68 -22.43 -2.27
N ASP A 366 -14.87 -22.79 -1.84
CA ASP A 366 -15.24 -24.16 -1.40
C ASP A 366 -15.65 -25.08 -2.57
N VAL A 367 -15.25 -24.78 -3.82
CA VAL A 367 -15.55 -25.62 -5.01
C VAL A 367 -14.28 -26.28 -5.55
#